data_9fa4a88e92a4687ca241fa38babe0bdd
#
_entry.id   9fa4a88e92a4687ca241fa38babe0bdd
#
_cell.length_a   1.000
_cell.length_b   1.000
_cell.length_c   1.000
_cell.angle_alpha   90.00
_cell.angle_beta   90.00
_cell.angle_gamma   90.00
#
_symmetry.space_group_name_H-M   'P 1'
#
loop_
_entity.id
_entity.type
_entity.pdbx_description
1 polymer ?
#
loop_
_entity_poly.entity_id
_entity_poly.type
_entity_poly.pdbx_seq_one_letter_code
_entity_poly.pdbx_strand_id
1 'polypeptide(L)'
;MDDSMLSKIRAVCLNHGCIKCCLGTEMPLCNSDISRIRDLGFSEDSFMLRRNGNRQLRNLSGRCVFHDGQQCTIYNSRPKGCKLYPAIFHESRQMVVLDSYCPHHEEFQLTAIISRRVMRLVQELDDEKKSGL
;
A
#
# COMPACT_ATOMS: atom_id res chain seq x y z
N MET A 1 -1.68 19.31 1.08
CA MET A 1 -1.22 17.93 1.30
C MET A 1 0.23 17.95 1.71
N ASP A 2 0.55 17.20 2.72
CA ASP A 2 1.89 17.27 3.27
C ASP A 2 2.78 16.14 2.73
N ASP A 3 3.49 16.42 1.64
CA ASP A 3 4.41 15.47 1.03
C ASP A 3 5.62 15.16 1.92
N SER A 4 5.93 16.04 2.90
CA SER A 4 7.04 15.81 3.80
C SER A 4 6.81 14.58 4.69
N MET A 5 5.55 14.30 5.05
CA MET A 5 5.20 13.12 5.84
C MET A 5 5.44 11.84 5.04
N LEU A 6 5.05 11.82 3.77
CA LEU A 6 5.27 10.67 2.90
C LEU A 6 6.77 10.47 2.63
N SER A 7 7.52 11.57 2.47
CA SER A 7 8.97 11.50 2.29
C SER A 7 9.67 10.92 3.52
N LYS A 8 9.16 11.23 4.73
CA LYS A 8 9.71 10.69 5.96
C LYS A 8 9.50 9.17 6.06
N ILE A 9 8.29 8.71 5.69
CA ILE A 9 7.99 7.27 5.65
C ILE A 9 8.96 6.57 4.68
N ARG A 10 9.11 7.13 3.49
CA ARG A 10 10.02 6.60 2.47
C ARG A 10 11.46 6.51 3.00
N ALA A 11 11.93 7.57 3.69
CA ALA A 11 13.30 7.62 4.19
C ALA A 11 13.59 6.51 5.20
N VAL A 12 12.64 6.21 6.10
CA VAL A 12 12.81 5.13 7.08
C VAL A 12 13.00 3.79 6.36
N CYS A 13 12.12 3.47 5.41
CA CYS A 13 12.20 2.21 4.67
C CYS A 13 13.51 2.09 3.89
N LEU A 14 13.93 3.15 3.20
CA LEU A 14 15.16 3.14 2.42
C LEU A 14 16.40 3.03 3.30
N ASN A 15 16.42 3.74 4.43
CA ASN A 15 17.57 3.73 5.34
C ASN A 15 17.83 2.34 5.92
N HIS A 16 16.78 1.57 6.15
CA HIS A 16 16.90 0.23 6.70
C HIS A 16 16.94 -0.86 5.64
N GLY A 17 16.76 -0.52 4.36
CA GLY A 17 16.64 -1.52 3.30
C GLY A 17 15.50 -2.49 3.55
N CYS A 18 14.44 -2.03 4.22
CA CYS A 18 13.33 -2.88 4.64
C CYS A 18 12.43 -3.24 3.48
N ILE A 19 12.16 -4.54 3.32
CA ILE A 19 11.30 -5.08 2.27
C ILE A 19 10.11 -5.87 2.84
N LYS A 20 9.97 -5.90 4.16
CA LYS A 20 9.04 -6.82 4.82
C LYS A 20 7.59 -6.60 4.40
N CYS A 21 7.17 -5.37 4.14
CA CYS A 21 5.82 -5.09 3.68
C CYS A 21 5.52 -5.63 2.27
N CYS A 22 6.55 -6.03 1.52
CA CYS A 22 6.39 -6.65 0.21
C CYS A 22 6.31 -8.17 0.26
N LEU A 23 6.50 -8.78 1.44
CA LEU A 23 6.43 -10.24 1.59
C LEU A 23 5.00 -10.66 1.83
N GLY A 24 4.46 -11.53 0.94
CA GLY A 24 3.09 -12.02 1.07
C GLY A 24 2.06 -10.92 1.14
N THR A 25 2.18 -9.89 0.30
CA THR A 25 1.30 -8.72 0.37
C THR A 25 -0.15 -9.05 0.02
N GLU A 26 -1.08 -8.39 0.70
CA GLU A 26 -2.51 -8.39 0.36
C GLU A 26 -2.97 -6.96 0.08
N MET A 27 -2.05 -6.10 -0.34
CA MET A 27 -2.31 -4.67 -0.51
C MET A 27 -3.45 -4.42 -1.49
N PRO A 28 -4.54 -3.76 -1.04
CA PRO A 28 -5.66 -3.46 -1.92
C PRO A 28 -5.31 -2.35 -2.91
N LEU A 29 -5.93 -2.40 -4.08
CA LEU A 29 -5.69 -1.46 -5.17
C LEU A 29 -6.97 -0.68 -5.46
N CYS A 30 -6.86 0.65 -5.50
CA CYS A 30 -7.94 1.50 -5.96
C CYS A 30 -7.80 1.75 -7.48
N ASN A 31 -8.84 2.31 -8.10
CA ASN A 31 -8.83 2.55 -9.54
C ASN A 31 -7.65 3.39 -10.00
N SER A 32 -7.29 4.42 -9.25
CA SER A 32 -6.16 5.27 -9.62
C SER A 32 -4.82 4.55 -9.53
N ASP A 33 -4.67 3.62 -8.58
CA ASP A 33 -3.48 2.78 -8.48
C ASP A 33 -3.35 1.91 -9.73
N ILE A 34 -4.44 1.26 -10.12
CA ILE A 34 -4.47 0.37 -11.28
C ILE A 34 -4.15 1.13 -12.55
N SER A 35 -4.77 2.30 -12.76
CA SER A 35 -4.49 3.16 -13.91
C SER A 35 -3.03 3.58 -13.99
N ARG A 36 -2.48 3.99 -12.86
CA ARG A 36 -1.10 4.48 -12.81
C ARG A 36 -0.11 3.37 -13.15
N ILE A 37 -0.34 2.16 -12.63
CA ILE A 37 0.53 1.02 -12.91
C ILE A 37 0.39 0.58 -14.36
N ARG A 38 -0.82 0.58 -14.90
CA ARG A 38 -1.04 0.28 -16.32
C ARG A 38 -0.28 1.26 -17.22
N ASP A 39 -0.25 2.53 -16.84
CA ASP A 39 0.47 3.56 -17.60
C ASP A 39 1.98 3.31 -17.64
N LEU A 40 2.51 2.52 -16.71
CA LEU A 40 3.91 2.09 -16.73
C LEU A 40 4.15 0.95 -17.74
N GLY A 41 3.10 0.40 -18.33
CA GLY A 41 3.21 -0.66 -19.33
C GLY A 41 2.84 -2.05 -18.85
N PHE A 42 2.29 -2.20 -17.65
CA PHE A 42 1.90 -3.50 -17.11
C PHE A 42 0.44 -3.79 -17.40
N SER A 43 0.12 -5.03 -17.79
CA SER A 43 -1.27 -5.47 -17.91
C SER A 43 -1.85 -5.76 -16.53
N GLU A 44 -3.16 -5.55 -16.36
CA GLU A 44 -3.81 -5.76 -15.05
C GLU A 44 -3.57 -7.17 -14.53
N ASP A 45 -3.69 -8.19 -15.37
CA ASP A 45 -3.52 -9.59 -14.94
C ASP A 45 -2.11 -9.88 -14.44
N SER A 46 -1.12 -9.11 -14.86
CA SER A 46 0.25 -9.34 -14.43
C SER A 46 0.50 -8.89 -12.98
N PHE A 47 -0.30 -7.95 -12.47
CA PHE A 47 -0.03 -7.40 -11.12
C PHE A 47 -1.23 -7.46 -10.17
N MET A 48 -2.42 -7.76 -10.67
CA MET A 48 -3.65 -7.69 -9.87
C MET A 48 -4.31 -9.05 -9.72
N LEU A 49 -4.78 -9.32 -8.51
CA LEU A 49 -5.53 -10.52 -8.16
C LEU A 49 -6.88 -10.08 -7.58
N ARG A 50 -7.96 -10.72 -8.00
CA ARG A 50 -9.29 -10.51 -7.39
C ARG A 50 -9.55 -11.62 -6.38
N ARG A 51 -9.89 -11.22 -5.15
CA ARG A 51 -10.19 -12.19 -4.09
C ARG A 51 -11.31 -11.62 -3.23
N ASN A 52 -12.41 -12.37 -3.11
CA ASN A 52 -13.57 -11.98 -2.30
C ASN A 52 -14.10 -10.58 -2.64
N GLY A 53 -14.09 -10.22 -3.92
CA GLY A 53 -14.55 -8.93 -4.39
C GLY A 53 -13.54 -7.80 -4.24
N ASN A 54 -12.38 -8.09 -3.67
CA ASN A 54 -11.30 -7.11 -3.52
C ASN A 54 -10.27 -7.27 -4.63
N ARG A 55 -9.67 -6.16 -5.01
CA ARG A 55 -8.56 -6.14 -5.96
C ARG A 55 -7.29 -5.87 -5.18
N GLN A 56 -6.29 -6.71 -5.33
CA GLN A 56 -5.05 -6.60 -4.57
C GLN A 56 -3.85 -6.93 -5.43
N LEU A 57 -2.66 -6.53 -4.96
CA LEU A 57 -1.42 -6.87 -5.63
C LEU A 57 -1.22 -8.38 -5.66
N ARG A 58 -0.65 -8.85 -6.76
CA ARG A 58 -0.32 -10.26 -6.93
C ARG A 58 1.06 -10.53 -6.35
N ASN A 59 1.24 -11.70 -5.74
CA ASN A 59 2.54 -12.17 -5.28
C ASN A 59 3.12 -13.16 -6.28
N LEU A 60 4.45 -13.20 -6.33
CA LEU A 60 5.20 -14.18 -7.10
C LEU A 60 6.31 -14.71 -6.18
N SER A 61 6.32 -16.02 -5.94
CA SER A 61 7.29 -16.66 -5.05
C SER A 61 7.30 -16.05 -3.65
N GLY A 62 6.11 -15.74 -3.11
CA GLY A 62 5.96 -15.22 -1.74
C GLY A 62 6.23 -13.74 -1.56
N ARG A 63 6.48 -13.02 -2.65
CA ARG A 63 6.73 -11.58 -2.62
C ARG A 63 5.81 -10.86 -3.59
N CYS A 64 5.57 -9.56 -3.33
CA CYS A 64 4.87 -8.71 -4.30
C CYS A 64 5.53 -8.87 -5.68
N VAL A 65 4.69 -8.96 -6.73
CA VAL A 65 5.16 -9.16 -8.10
C VAL A 65 6.15 -8.08 -8.55
N PHE A 66 6.09 -6.87 -7.95
CA PHE A 66 7.01 -5.78 -8.29
C PHE A 66 8.30 -5.79 -7.49
N HIS A 67 8.47 -6.74 -6.58
CA HIS A 67 9.69 -6.83 -5.79
C HIS A 67 10.69 -7.78 -6.44
N ASP A 68 11.90 -7.27 -6.73
CA ASP A 68 12.92 -8.04 -7.45
C ASP A 68 13.88 -8.82 -6.54
N GLY A 69 13.63 -8.82 -5.24
CA GLY A 69 14.49 -9.46 -4.24
C GLY A 69 15.33 -8.45 -3.46
N GLN A 70 15.45 -7.23 -3.95
CA GLN A 70 16.20 -6.17 -3.30
C GLN A 70 15.35 -4.94 -3.06
N GLN A 71 14.46 -4.59 -3.98
CA GLN A 71 13.65 -3.39 -3.90
C GLN A 71 12.37 -3.53 -4.70
N CYS A 72 11.43 -2.63 -4.45
CA CYS A 72 10.21 -2.50 -5.25
C CYS A 72 10.58 -1.80 -6.57
N THR A 73 10.33 -2.46 -7.70
CA THR A 73 10.69 -1.93 -9.02
C THR A 73 9.84 -0.74 -9.45
N ILE A 74 8.68 -0.54 -8.82
CA ILE A 74 7.82 0.62 -9.08
C ILE A 74 7.74 1.55 -7.86
N TYR A 75 8.81 1.64 -7.08
CA TYR A 75 8.81 2.32 -5.78
C TYR A 75 8.12 3.69 -5.79
N ASN A 76 8.44 4.53 -6.78
CA ASN A 76 7.87 5.88 -6.86
C ASN A 76 6.41 5.88 -7.30
N SER A 77 5.93 4.79 -7.88
CA SER A 77 4.55 4.63 -8.35
C SER A 77 3.76 3.62 -7.53
N ARG A 78 4.21 3.34 -6.31
CA ARG A 78 3.55 2.36 -5.43
C ARG A 78 2.08 2.68 -5.23
N PRO A 79 1.25 1.66 -4.98
CA PRO A 79 -0.15 1.88 -4.57
C PRO A 79 -0.22 2.81 -3.35
N LYS A 80 -1.33 3.53 -3.23
CA LYS A 80 -1.54 4.45 -2.10
C LYS A 80 -1.35 3.79 -0.75
N GLY A 81 -1.85 2.55 -0.59
CA GLY A 81 -1.68 1.81 0.66
C GLY A 81 -0.23 1.50 0.96
N CYS A 82 0.57 1.19 -0.05
CA CYS A 82 2.01 0.96 0.14
C CYS A 82 2.74 2.23 0.58
N LYS A 83 2.32 3.38 0.05
CA LYS A 83 2.91 4.67 0.41
C LYS A 83 2.57 5.09 1.84
N LEU A 84 1.40 4.70 2.33
CA LEU A 84 0.95 5.04 3.68
C LEU A 84 1.39 4.02 4.73
N TYR A 85 1.71 2.79 4.33
CA TYR A 85 2.16 1.76 5.26
C TYR A 85 3.38 2.26 6.05
N PRO A 86 3.50 2.07 7.36
CA PRO A 86 2.74 1.14 8.21
C PRO A 86 1.42 1.67 8.79
N ALA A 87 0.93 2.82 8.37
CA ALA A 87 -0.37 3.30 8.81
C ALA A 87 -1.46 2.51 8.07
N ILE A 88 -2.30 1.81 8.82
CA ILE A 88 -3.35 0.95 8.27
C ILE A 88 -4.66 1.16 9.02
N PHE A 89 -5.77 0.78 8.39
CA PHE A 89 -7.07 0.77 9.05
C PHE A 89 -7.26 -0.59 9.73
N HIS A 90 -7.47 -0.57 11.04
CA HIS A 90 -7.70 -1.79 11.83
C HIS A 90 -9.21 -2.02 11.93
N GLU A 91 -9.72 -2.99 11.19
CA GLU A 91 -11.17 -3.19 11.06
C GLU A 91 -11.87 -3.51 12.37
N SER A 92 -11.32 -4.40 13.18
CA SER A 92 -11.99 -4.76 14.44
C SER A 92 -12.00 -3.62 15.45
N ARG A 93 -11.04 -2.71 15.41
CA ARG A 93 -10.98 -1.54 16.29
C ARG A 93 -11.58 -0.29 15.65
N GLN A 94 -11.90 -0.33 14.38
CA GLN A 94 -12.45 0.79 13.60
C GLN A 94 -11.63 2.07 13.75
N MET A 95 -10.30 1.93 13.64
CA MET A 95 -9.39 3.07 13.75
C MET A 95 -8.11 2.85 12.96
N VAL A 96 -7.43 3.94 12.65
CA VAL A 96 -6.12 3.89 11.99
C VAL A 96 -5.07 3.63 13.05
N VAL A 97 -4.17 2.70 12.78
CA VAL A 97 -3.07 2.33 13.68
C VAL A 97 -1.79 2.15 12.87
N LEU A 98 -0.66 2.07 13.55
CA LEU A 98 0.60 1.65 12.92
C LEU A 98 0.71 0.13 13.03
N ASP A 99 0.93 -0.54 11.88
CA ASP A 99 0.99 -1.99 11.85
C ASP A 99 2.26 -2.50 12.53
N SER A 100 2.08 -3.30 13.58
CA SER A 100 3.20 -3.89 14.33
C SER A 100 4.01 -4.90 13.52
N TYR A 101 3.47 -5.37 12.38
CA TYR A 101 4.21 -6.23 11.46
C TYR A 101 5.43 -5.52 10.87
N CYS A 102 5.36 -4.19 10.71
CA CYS A 102 6.50 -3.40 10.28
C CYS A 102 7.55 -3.38 11.40
N PRO A 103 8.78 -3.91 11.18
CA PRO A 103 9.78 -3.97 12.24
C PRO A 103 10.27 -2.59 12.68
N HIS A 104 9.98 -1.56 11.89
CA HIS A 104 10.40 -0.19 12.17
C HIS A 104 9.23 0.73 12.49
N HIS A 105 8.07 0.16 12.89
CA HIS A 105 6.86 0.97 13.12
C HIS A 105 7.05 2.04 14.21
N GLU A 106 7.95 1.82 15.15
CA GLU A 106 8.23 2.79 16.22
C GLU A 106 8.93 4.04 15.73
N GLU A 107 9.54 4.01 14.55
CA GLU A 107 10.21 5.17 13.95
C GLU A 107 9.23 6.07 13.20
N PHE A 108 7.96 5.67 13.12
CA PHE A 108 6.92 6.44 12.44
C PHE A 108 6.02 7.12 13.46
N GLN A 109 5.50 8.27 13.08
CA GLN A 109 4.54 9.01 13.91
C GLN A 109 3.19 9.03 13.18
N LEU A 110 2.16 8.49 13.84
CA LEU A 110 0.81 8.52 13.30
C LEU A 110 0.21 9.92 13.55
N THR A 111 0.13 10.71 12.48
CA THR A 111 -0.40 12.07 12.55
C THR A 111 -1.86 12.11 12.09
N ALA A 112 -2.56 13.20 12.40
CA ALA A 112 -3.93 13.40 11.93
C ALA A 112 -4.00 13.43 10.40
N ILE A 113 -2.97 13.97 9.74
CA ILE A 113 -2.91 14.02 8.28
C ILE A 113 -2.83 12.61 7.70
N ILE A 114 -1.94 11.79 8.23
CA ILE A 114 -1.78 10.39 7.78
C ILE A 114 -3.06 9.60 8.04
N SER A 115 -3.66 9.76 9.23
CA SER A 115 -4.92 9.07 9.56
C SER A 115 -6.03 9.43 8.58
N ARG A 116 -6.17 10.71 8.23
CA ARG A 116 -7.17 11.14 7.25
C ARG A 116 -6.94 10.55 5.88
N ARG A 117 -5.68 10.40 5.47
CA ARG A 117 -5.34 9.79 4.17
C ARG A 117 -5.69 8.32 4.13
N VAL A 118 -5.42 7.58 5.22
CA VAL A 118 -5.82 6.18 5.32
C VAL A 118 -7.33 6.05 5.26
N MET A 119 -8.07 6.87 6.01
CA MET A 119 -9.53 6.83 6.00
C MET A 119 -10.12 7.20 4.62
N ARG A 120 -9.50 8.15 3.93
CA ARG A 120 -9.93 8.50 2.57
C ARG A 120 -9.71 7.33 1.62
N LEU A 121 -8.59 6.63 1.74
CA LEU A 121 -8.32 5.45 0.92
C LEU A 121 -9.33 4.34 1.20
N VAL A 122 -9.65 4.08 2.47
CA VAL A 122 -10.65 3.10 2.86
C VAL A 122 -12.00 3.43 2.22
N GLN A 123 -12.42 4.70 2.29
CA GLN A 123 -13.68 5.13 1.69
C GLN A 123 -13.67 4.95 0.17
N GLU A 124 -12.57 5.31 -0.48
CA GLU A 124 -12.40 5.15 -1.92
C GLU A 124 -12.53 3.68 -2.33
N LEU A 125 -11.85 2.79 -1.61
CA LEU A 125 -11.92 1.35 -1.88
C LEU A 125 -13.33 0.80 -1.68
N ASP A 126 -14.03 1.23 -0.62
CA ASP A 126 -15.40 0.80 -0.35
C ASP A 126 -16.35 1.28 -1.46
N ASP A 127 -16.21 2.51 -1.90
CA ASP A 127 -17.06 3.07 -2.95
C ASP A 127 -16.85 2.34 -4.27
N GLU A 128 -15.61 2.02 -4.60
CA GLU A 128 -15.29 1.27 -5.82
C GLU A 128 -15.83 -0.15 -5.76
N LYS A 129 -15.76 -0.79 -4.61
CA LYS A 129 -16.30 -2.12 -4.42
C LYS A 129 -17.82 -2.14 -4.58
N LYS A 130 -18.52 -1.13 -4.03
CA LYS A 130 -19.97 -1.00 -4.16
C LYS A 130 -20.42 -0.77 -5.60
N SER A 131 -19.59 -0.11 -6.41
CA SER A 131 -19.92 0.13 -7.81
C SER A 131 -19.67 -1.09 -8.71
N GLY A 132 -19.22 -2.20 -8.15
CA GLY A 132 -19.02 -3.45 -8.86
C GLY A 132 -17.75 -3.53 -9.68
N LEU A 133 -16.79 -2.69 -9.39
CA LEU A 133 -15.53 -2.65 -10.13
C LEU A 133 -14.51 -3.66 -9.59
#